data_37c36bb31997a0e8304f3cb2bdfdd2d3
#
_entry.id   37c36bb31997a0e8304f3cb2bdfdd2d3
#
_cell.length_a   1.000
_cell.length_b   1.000
_cell.length_c   1.000
_cell.angle_alpha   90.00
_cell.angle_beta   90.00
_cell.angle_gamma   90.00
#
_symmetry.space_group_name_H-M   'P 1'
#
loop_
_entity.id
_entity.type
_entity.pdbx_description
1 polymer ?
#
loop_
_entity_poly.entity_id
_entity_poly.type
_entity_poly.pdbx_seq_one_letter_code
_entity_poly.pdbx_strand_id
1 'polypeptide(L)'
;MNKNYLHKSLAALLAAAALTGCAKDKEEFHYIDLSQVACTFQGEDNQPLTVSVITAPAAWSAAPDASWVTAEKGQDGESLTITVEDNTSGTEREARITVSAGQASQQILVTQLAADNLFARLRKLDTFQQGAVISPSGNYVGGIIPSIAPDDSWLYSPVIIDLRTGETYQHGPFPEALYYMTEASCITDQGLLFINDGMHGGQVAIDTSGNITIPEAVPAGFEGKPKVEATSADGKYWVGYAMDKNGHLGGLYHPLLWTDGVPEVLPMPEKGFREQELTTGVMARGISANGEVAYGTSWENYDFGMLYWKRNGNGFDAPQWVGKDVREMVSGVWTRPDGREYEYTYVNGIICQAWNTQVSPSGKWIAGRYRKEFDPETKQEIETEEYAAFYNTETEKTIIVEDYGASGGKFVTDDGIAFITLGTFGVSVGKVYDLNTGTDLGDTADWINKQYGITIPTGYIKYIAQDGKAVLGVSATQSTGGRNSTHWYIAPPLEK
;
A
#
# COMPACT_ATOMS: atom_id res chain seq x y z
N MET A 1 -38.82 12.29 8.84
CA MET A 1 -39.92 12.55 7.85
C MET A 1 -39.57 11.76 6.58
N ASN A 2 -40.45 10.83 6.23
CA ASN A 2 -40.18 9.75 5.27
C ASN A 2 -40.04 10.28 3.83
N LYS A 3 -38.94 10.09 3.17
CA LYS A 3 -38.68 10.46 1.76
C LYS A 3 -39.68 9.82 0.75
N ASN A 4 -40.37 8.77 1.16
CA ASN A 4 -41.35 8.05 0.30
C ASN A 4 -42.66 8.80 0.03
N TYR A 5 -42.93 9.89 0.72
CA TYR A 5 -44.15 10.68 0.46
C TYR A 5 -43.97 11.74 -0.63
N LEU A 6 -42.75 12.18 -0.89
CA LEU A 6 -42.49 13.21 -1.91
C LEU A 6 -42.62 12.68 -3.34
N HIS A 7 -42.23 11.43 -3.58
CA HIS A 7 -42.31 10.83 -4.92
C HIS A 7 -43.75 10.49 -5.34
N LYS A 8 -44.63 10.06 -4.40
CA LYS A 8 -46.01 9.79 -4.69
C LYS A 8 -46.85 11.06 -4.98
N SER A 9 -46.43 12.19 -4.41
CA SER A 9 -47.12 13.47 -4.63
C SER A 9 -46.77 14.09 -5.98
N LEU A 10 -45.58 13.87 -6.51
CA LEU A 10 -45.16 14.40 -7.81
C LEU A 10 -45.83 13.64 -8.98
N ALA A 11 -45.96 12.32 -8.86
CA ALA A 11 -46.65 11.50 -9.85
C ALA A 11 -48.17 11.82 -9.95
N ALA A 12 -48.78 12.14 -8.80
CA ALA A 12 -50.20 12.53 -8.77
C ALA A 12 -50.47 13.94 -9.34
N LEU A 13 -49.53 14.88 -9.23
CA LEU A 13 -49.64 16.23 -9.80
C LEU A 13 -49.51 16.25 -11.33
N LEU A 14 -48.66 15.39 -11.89
CA LEU A 14 -48.49 15.25 -13.35
C LEU A 14 -49.67 14.60 -14.03
N ALA A 15 -50.40 13.68 -13.35
CA ALA A 15 -51.62 13.07 -13.89
C ALA A 15 -52.83 14.02 -13.93
N ALA A 16 -52.85 15.06 -13.09
CA ALA A 16 -53.98 16.03 -13.05
C ALA A 16 -53.88 17.14 -14.11
N ALA A 17 -52.70 17.39 -14.67
CA ALA A 17 -52.50 18.43 -15.70
C ALA A 17 -52.89 17.98 -17.13
N ALA A 18 -53.19 16.71 -17.33
CA ALA A 18 -53.47 16.15 -18.66
C ALA A 18 -54.94 16.22 -19.11
N LEU A 19 -55.87 16.86 -18.34
CA LEU A 19 -57.32 16.82 -18.61
C LEU A 19 -57.94 18.12 -19.18
N THR A 20 -57.15 19.12 -19.53
CA THR A 20 -57.72 20.32 -20.17
C THR A 20 -56.87 20.81 -21.35
N GLY A 21 -57.30 20.47 -22.58
CA GLY A 21 -56.92 21.28 -23.71
C GLY A 21 -56.62 20.56 -25.03
N CYS A 22 -57.59 20.65 -25.94
CA CYS A 22 -57.54 20.64 -27.42
C CYS A 22 -56.58 19.68 -28.15
N ALA A 23 -57.20 18.89 -29.02
CA ALA A 23 -56.62 18.09 -30.07
C ALA A 23 -55.54 18.82 -30.89
N LYS A 24 -54.29 18.56 -30.63
CA LYS A 24 -53.15 18.55 -31.56
C LYS A 24 -52.16 17.55 -31.01
N ASP A 25 -51.76 16.59 -31.84
CA ASP A 25 -50.77 15.56 -31.67
C ASP A 25 -50.40 15.29 -30.19
N LYS A 26 -50.95 14.22 -29.59
CA LYS A 26 -50.50 13.75 -28.28
C LYS A 26 -49.02 13.43 -28.41
N GLU A 27 -48.13 14.30 -27.95
CA GLU A 27 -46.75 13.92 -27.67
C GLU A 27 -46.84 12.74 -26.70
N GLU A 28 -46.47 11.57 -27.18
CA GLU A 28 -46.33 10.39 -26.31
C GLU A 28 -45.26 10.69 -25.30
N PHE A 29 -45.62 10.70 -24.01
CA PHE A 29 -44.70 10.98 -22.94
C PHE A 29 -43.87 9.72 -22.66
N HIS A 30 -42.53 9.81 -22.85
CA HIS A 30 -41.61 8.70 -22.66
C HIS A 30 -40.74 8.96 -21.42
N TYR A 31 -40.79 8.07 -20.44
CA TYR A 31 -39.92 8.13 -19.29
C TYR A 31 -39.58 6.74 -18.75
N ILE A 32 -38.48 6.65 -17.99
CA ILE A 32 -38.05 5.47 -17.25
C ILE A 32 -37.66 5.94 -15.84
N ASP A 33 -38.15 5.22 -14.82
CA ASP A 33 -37.72 5.38 -13.44
C ASP A 33 -37.28 4.00 -12.91
N LEU A 34 -36.04 3.92 -12.48
CA LEU A 34 -35.39 2.71 -11.99
C LEU A 34 -35.12 2.84 -10.48
N SER A 35 -35.52 1.83 -9.70
CA SER A 35 -35.21 1.84 -8.26
C SER A 35 -33.70 1.86 -7.96
N GLN A 36 -32.90 1.45 -8.95
CA GLN A 36 -31.42 1.39 -8.83
C GLN A 36 -30.78 1.54 -10.21
N VAL A 37 -29.75 2.41 -10.31
CA VAL A 37 -29.02 2.68 -11.56
C VAL A 37 -27.58 2.17 -11.53
N ALA A 38 -27.15 1.59 -10.40
CA ALA A 38 -25.86 0.93 -10.25
C ALA A 38 -25.98 -0.22 -9.24
N CYS A 39 -25.31 -1.33 -9.50
CA CYS A 39 -25.25 -2.47 -8.60
C CYS A 39 -23.87 -3.12 -8.64
N THR A 40 -23.47 -3.72 -7.50
CA THR A 40 -22.21 -4.45 -7.37
C THR A 40 -22.51 -5.88 -6.96
N PHE A 41 -21.92 -6.83 -7.69
CA PHE A 41 -21.98 -8.25 -7.42
C PHE A 41 -20.63 -8.74 -6.90
N GLN A 42 -20.66 -9.82 -6.12
CA GLN A 42 -19.45 -10.54 -5.72
C GLN A 42 -18.87 -11.29 -6.93
N GLY A 43 -17.66 -11.84 -6.77
CA GLY A 43 -17.03 -12.60 -7.84
C GLY A 43 -17.75 -13.91 -8.15
N GLU A 44 -18.37 -14.55 -7.15
CA GLU A 44 -19.04 -15.85 -7.26
C GLU A 44 -20.25 -15.92 -6.31
N ASP A 45 -21.07 -16.96 -6.44
CA ASP A 45 -22.21 -17.28 -5.59
C ASP A 45 -23.27 -16.16 -5.50
N ASN A 46 -23.44 -15.37 -6.55
CA ASN A 46 -24.36 -14.25 -6.57
C ASN A 46 -25.81 -14.70 -6.63
N GLN A 47 -26.65 -14.07 -5.82
CA GLN A 47 -28.10 -14.19 -5.92
C GLN A 47 -28.64 -13.18 -6.96
N PRO A 48 -29.73 -13.52 -7.67
CA PRO A 48 -30.38 -12.58 -8.57
C PRO A 48 -30.79 -11.29 -7.86
N LEU A 49 -30.53 -10.15 -8.51
CA LEU A 49 -30.94 -8.82 -8.03
C LEU A 49 -32.19 -8.35 -8.80
N THR A 50 -33.21 -7.90 -8.09
CA THR A 50 -34.40 -7.34 -8.70
C THR A 50 -34.42 -5.81 -8.62
N VAL A 51 -34.58 -5.15 -9.76
CA VAL A 51 -34.73 -3.70 -9.91
C VAL A 51 -36.17 -3.40 -10.34
N SER A 52 -36.86 -2.50 -9.63
CA SER A 52 -38.18 -2.02 -10.05
C SER A 52 -38.03 -1.07 -11.23
N VAL A 53 -38.92 -1.23 -12.22
CA VAL A 53 -38.92 -0.49 -13.49
C VAL A 53 -40.31 0.12 -13.72
N ILE A 54 -40.38 1.45 -13.70
CA ILE A 54 -41.62 2.19 -14.01
C ILE A 54 -41.38 2.93 -15.31
N THR A 55 -42.23 2.72 -16.30
CA THR A 55 -42.05 3.31 -17.64
C THR A 55 -43.32 3.87 -18.23
N ALA A 56 -43.19 4.83 -19.11
CA ALA A 56 -44.20 5.21 -20.10
C ALA A 56 -43.50 5.29 -21.48
N PRO A 57 -43.99 4.56 -22.49
CA PRO A 57 -45.10 3.58 -22.45
C PRO A 57 -44.74 2.36 -21.57
N ALA A 58 -45.74 1.59 -21.16
CA ALA A 58 -45.58 0.39 -20.33
C ALA A 58 -44.76 -0.74 -21.00
N ALA A 59 -44.65 -0.69 -22.33
CA ALA A 59 -43.78 -1.61 -23.09
C ALA A 59 -42.33 -1.14 -23.01
N TRP A 60 -41.45 -1.94 -22.42
CA TRP A 60 -40.02 -1.67 -22.32
C TRP A 60 -39.19 -2.95 -22.53
N SER A 61 -37.93 -2.77 -22.80
CA SER A 61 -36.92 -3.84 -22.96
C SER A 61 -35.66 -3.50 -22.22
N ALA A 62 -34.88 -4.54 -21.87
CA ALA A 62 -33.55 -4.39 -21.29
C ALA A 62 -32.57 -5.20 -22.11
N ALA A 63 -31.37 -4.64 -22.35
CA ALA A 63 -30.29 -5.29 -23.10
C ALA A 63 -28.94 -5.04 -22.42
N PRO A 64 -28.30 -6.09 -21.89
CA PRO A 64 -26.94 -6.00 -21.40
C PRO A 64 -25.92 -5.92 -22.57
N ASP A 65 -24.81 -5.20 -22.36
CA ASP A 65 -23.72 -5.07 -23.32
C ASP A 65 -22.63 -6.15 -23.17
N ALA A 66 -22.76 -7.04 -22.18
CA ALA A 66 -21.81 -8.11 -21.89
C ALA A 66 -22.51 -9.46 -21.74
N SER A 67 -21.92 -10.53 -22.25
CA SER A 67 -22.49 -11.88 -22.24
C SER A 67 -22.58 -12.51 -20.86
N TRP A 68 -21.80 -12.06 -19.90
CA TRP A 68 -21.78 -12.55 -18.52
C TRP A 68 -22.91 -11.95 -17.64
N VAL A 69 -23.69 -11.02 -18.16
CA VAL A 69 -24.86 -10.43 -17.49
C VAL A 69 -26.11 -10.88 -18.21
N THR A 70 -27.09 -11.37 -17.47
CA THR A 70 -28.44 -11.63 -17.96
C THR A 70 -29.40 -10.67 -17.31
N ALA A 71 -30.33 -10.12 -18.10
CA ALA A 71 -31.34 -9.15 -17.68
C ALA A 71 -32.74 -9.59 -18.16
N GLU A 72 -33.54 -10.08 -17.25
CA GLU A 72 -34.85 -10.65 -17.56
C GLU A 72 -35.96 -9.78 -17.01
N LYS A 73 -36.93 -9.43 -17.89
CA LYS A 73 -38.12 -8.73 -17.48
C LYS A 73 -39.03 -9.65 -16.68
N GLY A 74 -39.46 -9.21 -15.51
CA GLY A 74 -40.44 -9.95 -14.70
C GLY A 74 -41.82 -10.06 -15.35
N GLN A 75 -42.60 -11.09 -14.95
CA GLN A 75 -43.92 -11.34 -15.46
C GLN A 75 -44.93 -10.24 -15.06
N ASP A 76 -44.65 -9.49 -13.99
CA ASP A 76 -45.39 -8.32 -13.55
C ASP A 76 -45.28 -7.11 -14.52
N GLY A 77 -44.26 -7.15 -15.38
CA GLY A 77 -43.92 -6.08 -16.30
C GLY A 77 -43.28 -4.84 -15.66
N GLU A 78 -43.06 -4.84 -14.34
CA GLU A 78 -42.56 -3.74 -13.52
C GLU A 78 -41.25 -4.08 -12.81
N SER A 79 -40.67 -5.24 -13.09
CA SER A 79 -39.40 -5.67 -12.51
C SER A 79 -38.43 -6.16 -13.56
N LEU A 80 -37.12 -5.94 -13.27
CA LEU A 80 -35.99 -6.45 -14.02
C LEU A 80 -35.14 -7.30 -13.08
N THR A 81 -34.99 -8.58 -13.41
CA THR A 81 -34.08 -9.48 -12.68
C THR A 81 -32.75 -9.51 -13.37
N ILE A 82 -31.67 -9.19 -12.64
CA ILE A 82 -30.27 -9.19 -13.10
C ILE A 82 -29.59 -10.39 -12.48
N THR A 83 -28.96 -11.22 -13.31
CA THR A 83 -28.07 -12.32 -12.89
C THR A 83 -26.72 -12.17 -13.56
N VAL A 84 -25.68 -12.64 -12.91
CA VAL A 84 -24.30 -12.59 -13.42
C VAL A 84 -23.66 -13.97 -13.33
N GLU A 85 -22.84 -14.32 -14.32
CA GLU A 85 -21.96 -15.49 -14.26
C GLU A 85 -20.80 -15.21 -13.31
N ASP A 86 -20.20 -16.27 -12.72
CA ASP A 86 -19.02 -16.14 -11.87
C ASP A 86 -17.88 -15.46 -12.61
N ASN A 87 -17.21 -14.52 -11.94
CA ASN A 87 -16.08 -13.80 -12.49
C ASN A 87 -14.75 -14.47 -12.11
N THR A 88 -14.37 -15.44 -12.90
CA THR A 88 -13.10 -16.19 -12.73
C THR A 88 -11.88 -15.52 -13.39
N SER A 89 -12.03 -14.28 -13.89
CA SER A 89 -10.95 -13.56 -14.60
C SER A 89 -9.83 -13.04 -13.68
N GLY A 90 -10.05 -13.04 -12.35
CA GLY A 90 -9.10 -12.47 -11.39
C GLY A 90 -9.11 -10.93 -11.32
N THR A 91 -9.97 -10.26 -12.10
CA THR A 91 -10.12 -8.80 -12.09
C THR A 91 -11.59 -8.40 -12.02
N GLU A 92 -11.85 -7.24 -11.44
CA GLU A 92 -13.16 -6.61 -11.50
C GLU A 92 -13.57 -6.35 -12.95
N ARG A 93 -14.87 -6.51 -13.26
CA ARG A 93 -15.43 -6.23 -14.58
C ARG A 93 -16.70 -5.41 -14.48
N GLU A 94 -16.99 -4.64 -15.53
CA GLU A 94 -18.18 -3.80 -15.64
C GLU A 94 -18.99 -4.14 -16.87
N ALA A 95 -20.29 -3.96 -16.76
CA ALA A 95 -21.24 -4.02 -17.87
C ALA A 95 -22.33 -2.97 -17.69
N ARG A 96 -23.04 -2.66 -18.76
CA ARG A 96 -24.21 -1.78 -18.75
C ARG A 96 -25.43 -2.49 -19.27
N ILE A 97 -26.53 -2.35 -18.57
CA ILE A 97 -27.86 -2.79 -19.05
C ILE A 97 -28.57 -1.56 -19.51
N THR A 98 -28.89 -1.49 -20.79
CA THR A 98 -29.68 -0.40 -21.36
C THR A 98 -31.15 -0.78 -21.26
N VAL A 99 -31.96 -0.03 -20.49
CA VAL A 99 -33.40 -0.14 -20.39
C VAL A 99 -34.01 0.91 -21.33
N SER A 100 -34.92 0.49 -22.20
CA SER A 100 -35.52 1.35 -23.22
C SER A 100 -37.04 1.25 -23.20
N ALA A 101 -37.74 2.40 -23.24
CA ALA A 101 -39.21 2.52 -23.30
C ALA A 101 -39.57 3.63 -24.29
N GLY A 102 -40.08 3.26 -25.46
CA GLY A 102 -40.32 4.20 -26.54
C GLY A 102 -39.06 4.93 -26.97
N GLN A 103 -39.00 6.26 -26.77
CA GLN A 103 -37.80 7.07 -27.05
C GLN A 103 -36.92 7.31 -25.80
N ALA A 104 -37.39 6.92 -24.61
CA ALA A 104 -36.57 7.03 -23.39
C ALA A 104 -35.60 5.86 -23.27
N SER A 105 -34.41 6.15 -22.75
CA SER A 105 -33.39 5.14 -22.45
C SER A 105 -32.65 5.51 -21.17
N GLN A 106 -32.38 4.53 -20.32
CA GLN A 106 -31.60 4.66 -19.08
C GLN A 106 -30.68 3.46 -18.90
N GLN A 107 -29.54 3.66 -18.28
CA GLN A 107 -28.57 2.59 -18.07
C GLN A 107 -28.46 2.21 -16.60
N ILE A 108 -28.26 0.90 -16.35
CA ILE A 108 -27.83 0.35 -15.07
C ILE A 108 -26.38 -0.07 -15.22
N LEU A 109 -25.49 0.49 -14.38
CA LEU A 109 -24.11 0.05 -14.29
C LEU A 109 -24.05 -1.21 -13.40
N VAL A 110 -23.51 -2.28 -13.94
CA VAL A 110 -23.24 -3.53 -13.23
C VAL A 110 -21.74 -3.67 -13.04
N THR A 111 -21.30 -3.62 -11.81
CA THR A 111 -19.90 -3.91 -11.43
C THR A 111 -19.87 -5.29 -10.80
N GLN A 112 -18.93 -6.14 -11.20
CA GLN A 112 -18.70 -7.44 -10.57
C GLN A 112 -17.25 -7.57 -10.13
N LEU A 113 -17.07 -7.82 -8.84
CA LEU A 113 -15.74 -8.10 -8.25
C LEU A 113 -15.18 -9.42 -8.83
N ALA A 114 -13.87 -9.62 -8.71
CA ALA A 114 -13.28 -10.92 -9.03
C ALA A 114 -13.71 -11.99 -8.02
N ALA A 115 -13.91 -13.23 -8.49
CA ALA A 115 -14.04 -14.37 -7.59
C ALA A 115 -12.72 -14.57 -6.82
N ASP A 116 -12.83 -14.97 -5.54
CA ASP A 116 -11.70 -15.38 -4.71
C ASP A 116 -11.23 -16.78 -5.15
N ASN A 117 -10.72 -16.85 -6.38
CA ASN A 117 -10.29 -18.10 -6.97
C ASN A 117 -8.81 -18.34 -6.64
N LEU A 118 -8.49 -19.49 -6.04
CA LEU A 118 -7.11 -19.91 -5.76
C LEU A 118 -6.18 -19.84 -6.99
N PHE A 119 -6.74 -19.95 -8.20
CA PHE A 119 -5.99 -19.85 -9.45
C PHE A 119 -5.91 -18.42 -10.02
N ALA A 120 -6.62 -17.44 -9.44
CA ALA A 120 -6.47 -16.05 -9.83
C ALA A 120 -5.09 -15.55 -9.35
N ARG A 121 -4.28 -15.06 -10.29
CA ARG A 121 -2.94 -14.55 -9.97
C ARG A 121 -3.00 -13.19 -9.26
N LEU A 122 -3.95 -12.33 -9.65
CA LEU A 122 -4.17 -11.04 -8.99
C LEU A 122 -5.22 -11.19 -7.89
N ARG A 123 -4.86 -10.80 -6.68
CA ARG A 123 -5.74 -10.85 -5.52
C ARG A 123 -5.67 -9.55 -4.75
N LYS A 124 -6.74 -9.28 -3.97
CA LYS A 124 -6.83 -8.12 -3.07
C LYS A 124 -6.74 -8.56 -1.63
N LEU A 125 -6.17 -7.73 -0.79
CA LEU A 125 -6.12 -7.88 0.65
C LEU A 125 -6.43 -6.53 1.30
N ASP A 126 -7.61 -6.42 1.89
CA ASP A 126 -8.03 -5.23 2.63
C ASP A 126 -7.46 -5.30 4.04
N THR A 127 -6.44 -4.49 4.30
CA THR A 127 -5.72 -4.49 5.57
C THR A 127 -5.90 -3.19 6.34
N PHE A 128 -5.45 -3.20 7.59
CA PHE A 128 -5.37 -2.02 8.42
C PHE A 128 -4.23 -1.11 7.92
N GLN A 129 -4.54 0.13 7.54
CA GLN A 129 -3.60 1.11 6.98
C GLN A 129 -2.81 0.54 5.77
N GLN A 130 -1.49 0.70 5.73
CA GLN A 130 -0.60 0.19 4.68
C GLN A 130 0.07 -1.15 5.06
N GLY A 131 -0.56 -1.93 5.89
CA GLY A 131 0.00 -3.01 6.66
C GLY A 131 0.12 -4.37 5.98
N ALA A 132 -0.04 -4.52 4.65
CA ALA A 132 0.30 -5.77 4.00
C ALA A 132 1.80 -5.88 3.75
N VAL A 133 2.33 -7.08 3.97
CA VAL A 133 3.75 -7.44 3.80
C VAL A 133 3.87 -8.72 2.98
N ILE A 134 5.00 -8.88 2.31
CA ILE A 134 5.35 -10.08 1.55
C ILE A 134 6.70 -10.60 2.05
N SER A 135 6.86 -11.90 2.08
CA SER A 135 8.14 -12.51 2.47
C SER A 135 9.22 -12.31 1.39
N PRO A 136 10.50 -12.32 1.75
CA PRO A 136 11.59 -11.99 0.83
C PRO A 136 11.61 -12.81 -0.46
N SER A 137 11.31 -14.11 -0.39
CA SER A 137 11.21 -14.98 -1.58
C SER A 137 9.82 -14.99 -2.21
N GLY A 138 8.85 -14.21 -1.68
CA GLY A 138 7.48 -14.21 -2.21
C GLY A 138 6.68 -15.48 -1.89
N ASN A 139 7.03 -16.21 -0.84
CA ASN A 139 6.32 -17.41 -0.43
C ASN A 139 5.01 -17.09 0.31
N TYR A 140 4.98 -15.99 1.06
CA TYR A 140 3.84 -15.60 1.87
C TYR A 140 3.51 -14.12 1.71
N VAL A 141 2.21 -13.81 1.78
CA VAL A 141 1.68 -12.46 2.01
C VAL A 141 0.96 -12.46 3.35
N GLY A 142 1.14 -11.41 4.13
CA GLY A 142 0.47 -11.27 5.42
C GLY A 142 -0.05 -9.86 5.66
N GLY A 143 -0.99 -9.74 6.59
CA GLY A 143 -1.56 -8.46 7.01
C GLY A 143 -2.56 -8.63 8.14
N ILE A 144 -3.29 -7.57 8.43
CA ILE A 144 -4.29 -7.51 9.50
C ILE A 144 -5.59 -7.02 8.90
N ILE A 145 -6.65 -7.81 8.99
CA ILE A 145 -8.00 -7.42 8.58
C ILE A 145 -8.73 -6.86 9.80
N PRO A 146 -9.07 -5.56 9.81
CA PRO A 146 -9.83 -4.98 10.90
C PRO A 146 -11.31 -5.26 10.74
N SER A 147 -12.03 -5.39 11.86
CA SER A 147 -13.49 -5.42 11.92
C SER A 147 -13.98 -4.69 13.16
N ILE A 148 -15.28 -4.49 13.27
CA ILE A 148 -15.90 -3.78 14.40
C ILE A 148 -16.84 -4.75 15.11
N ALA A 149 -16.67 -4.87 16.43
CA ALA A 149 -17.56 -5.65 17.28
C ALA A 149 -18.91 -4.94 17.48
N PRO A 150 -19.96 -5.64 17.97
CA PRO A 150 -21.28 -5.03 18.24
C PRO A 150 -21.28 -3.88 19.26
N ASP A 151 -20.25 -3.75 20.07
CA ASP A 151 -20.03 -2.67 21.04
C ASP A 151 -19.15 -1.52 20.52
N ASP A 152 -18.96 -1.46 19.20
CA ASP A 152 -18.12 -0.51 18.47
C ASP A 152 -16.61 -0.59 18.77
N SER A 153 -16.14 -1.62 19.48
CA SER A 153 -14.70 -1.87 19.68
C SER A 153 -14.06 -2.49 18.43
N TRP A 154 -12.75 -2.28 18.27
CA TRP A 154 -12.01 -2.88 17.16
C TRP A 154 -11.64 -4.34 17.43
N LEU A 155 -11.73 -5.12 16.37
CA LEU A 155 -11.27 -6.50 16.30
C LEU A 155 -10.23 -6.63 15.19
N TYR A 156 -9.20 -7.42 15.42
CA TYR A 156 -8.09 -7.63 14.49
C TYR A 156 -7.95 -9.10 14.13
N SER A 157 -7.91 -9.39 12.85
CA SER A 157 -7.68 -10.74 12.34
C SER A 157 -6.39 -10.76 11.53
N PRO A 158 -5.26 -11.21 12.09
CA PRO A 158 -4.08 -11.52 11.32
C PRO A 158 -4.39 -12.55 10.25
N VAL A 159 -3.88 -12.31 9.04
CA VAL A 159 -4.02 -13.21 7.90
C VAL A 159 -2.66 -13.48 7.29
N ILE A 160 -2.40 -14.74 6.97
CA ILE A 160 -1.20 -15.23 6.29
C ILE A 160 -1.66 -16.06 5.10
N ILE A 161 -1.14 -15.78 3.92
CA ILE A 161 -1.50 -16.49 2.69
C ILE A 161 -0.24 -17.12 2.12
N ASP A 162 -0.25 -18.44 1.96
CA ASP A 162 0.82 -19.16 1.27
C ASP A 162 0.61 -19.02 -0.24
N LEU A 163 1.50 -18.30 -0.91
CA LEU A 163 1.40 -18.02 -2.34
C LEU A 163 1.72 -19.23 -3.22
N ARG A 164 2.36 -20.27 -2.65
CA ARG A 164 2.71 -21.51 -3.36
C ARG A 164 1.52 -22.47 -3.44
N THR A 165 0.61 -22.43 -2.46
CA THR A 165 -0.55 -23.33 -2.37
C THR A 165 -1.88 -22.59 -2.51
N GLY A 166 -1.89 -21.28 -2.26
CA GLY A 166 -3.09 -20.45 -2.16
C GLY A 166 -3.82 -20.61 -0.82
N GLU A 167 -3.27 -21.38 0.14
CA GLU A 167 -3.87 -21.59 1.44
C GLU A 167 -3.84 -20.32 2.28
N THR A 168 -4.96 -20.04 2.96
CA THR A 168 -5.11 -18.85 3.80
C THR A 168 -5.29 -19.26 5.26
N TYR A 169 -4.45 -18.70 6.11
CA TYR A 169 -4.47 -18.87 7.56
C TYR A 169 -4.93 -17.57 8.19
N GLN A 170 -6.17 -17.55 8.67
CA GLN A 170 -6.74 -16.38 9.36
C GLN A 170 -6.96 -16.74 10.83
N HIS A 171 -6.47 -15.89 11.72
CA HIS A 171 -6.52 -16.08 13.16
C HIS A 171 -7.33 -14.97 13.84
N GLY A 172 -7.86 -15.24 15.01
CA GLY A 172 -8.72 -14.31 15.75
C GLY A 172 -10.20 -14.45 15.39
N PRO A 173 -11.03 -13.37 15.41
CA PRO A 173 -10.60 -11.98 15.68
C PRO A 173 -10.16 -11.75 17.11
N PHE A 174 -9.11 -10.97 17.30
CA PHE A 174 -8.60 -10.56 18.61
C PHE A 174 -9.16 -9.19 18.98
N PRO A 175 -9.72 -8.99 20.18
CA PRO A 175 -10.20 -7.68 20.62
C PRO A 175 -9.03 -6.72 20.87
N GLU A 176 -9.25 -5.43 20.59
CA GLU A 176 -8.22 -4.39 20.79
C GLU A 176 -7.72 -4.30 22.23
N ALA A 177 -8.56 -4.67 23.22
CA ALA A 177 -8.16 -4.73 24.62
C ALA A 177 -7.09 -5.79 24.91
N LEU A 178 -6.92 -6.80 24.04
CA LEU A 178 -5.89 -7.83 24.16
C LEU A 178 -4.65 -7.47 23.36
N TYR A 179 -4.83 -7.06 22.08
CA TYR A 179 -3.77 -6.63 21.18
C TYR A 179 -4.27 -5.47 20.32
N TYR A 180 -3.63 -4.32 20.42
CA TYR A 180 -3.90 -3.19 19.54
C TYR A 180 -3.01 -3.28 18.31
N MET A 181 -3.37 -4.18 17.38
CA MET A 181 -2.60 -4.47 16.18
C MET A 181 -2.70 -3.34 15.17
N THR A 182 -1.62 -2.58 14.98
CA THR A 182 -1.64 -1.37 14.16
C THR A 182 -1.11 -1.61 12.75
N GLU A 183 -0.06 -2.42 12.59
CA GLU A 183 0.61 -2.61 11.32
C GLU A 183 1.42 -3.92 11.32
N ALA A 184 1.37 -4.66 10.21
CA ALA A 184 2.32 -5.73 9.95
C ALA A 184 3.65 -5.12 9.48
N SER A 185 4.77 -5.47 10.12
CA SER A 185 6.09 -4.96 9.77
C SER A 185 6.81 -5.83 8.74
N CYS A 186 6.80 -7.14 8.93
CA CYS A 186 7.37 -8.11 8.00
C CYS A 186 6.76 -9.50 8.18
N ILE A 187 7.05 -10.39 7.24
CA ILE A 187 6.72 -11.81 7.30
C ILE A 187 7.92 -12.63 6.80
N THR A 188 8.24 -13.73 7.47
CA THR A 188 9.34 -14.61 7.05
C THR A 188 8.91 -15.56 5.92
N ASP A 189 9.87 -16.18 5.23
CA ASP A 189 9.59 -17.25 4.26
C ASP A 189 9.12 -18.57 4.89
N GLN A 190 9.03 -18.62 6.21
CA GLN A 190 8.42 -19.71 7.00
C GLN A 190 7.00 -19.36 7.47
N GLY A 191 6.47 -18.16 7.11
CA GLY A 191 5.12 -17.73 7.46
C GLY A 191 4.97 -17.20 8.90
N LEU A 192 6.04 -16.66 9.49
CA LEU A 192 5.96 -15.95 10.78
C LEU A 192 5.73 -14.46 10.50
N LEU A 193 4.55 -13.95 10.87
CA LEU A 193 4.10 -12.57 10.66
C LEU A 193 4.35 -11.73 11.91
N PHE A 194 5.11 -10.65 11.77
CA PHE A 194 5.37 -9.68 12.84
C PHE A 194 4.42 -8.49 12.74
N ILE A 195 3.78 -8.16 13.87
CA ILE A 195 2.71 -7.17 13.95
C ILE A 195 3.00 -6.20 15.10
N ASN A 196 2.97 -4.90 14.84
CA ASN A 196 3.12 -3.86 15.85
C ASN A 196 1.92 -3.85 16.80
N ASP A 197 2.18 -3.91 18.11
CA ASP A 197 1.19 -3.79 19.17
C ASP A 197 1.28 -2.39 19.80
N GLY A 198 0.36 -1.52 19.42
CA GLY A 198 0.33 -0.14 19.89
C GLY A 198 -0.01 0.01 21.37
N MET A 199 -0.64 -0.98 22.01
CA MET A 199 -1.00 -0.92 23.43
C MET A 199 0.19 -1.26 24.31
N HIS A 200 0.97 -2.26 23.96
CA HIS A 200 2.08 -2.76 24.75
C HIS A 200 3.43 -2.20 24.31
N GLY A 201 3.45 -1.37 23.26
CA GLY A 201 4.67 -0.71 22.75
C GLY A 201 5.71 -1.64 22.15
N GLY A 202 5.34 -2.88 21.81
CA GLY A 202 6.20 -3.92 21.22
C GLY A 202 5.62 -4.48 19.94
N GLN A 203 5.86 -5.78 19.77
CA GLN A 203 5.32 -6.57 18.67
C GLN A 203 4.76 -7.90 19.17
N VAL A 204 3.84 -8.45 18.40
CA VAL A 204 3.48 -9.86 18.44
C VAL A 204 3.91 -10.51 17.13
N ALA A 205 4.33 -11.76 17.20
CA ALA A 205 4.60 -12.59 16.01
C ALA A 205 3.61 -13.77 16.02
N ILE A 206 2.98 -14.04 14.88
CA ILE A 206 2.02 -15.12 14.74
C ILE A 206 2.43 -16.03 13.57
N ASP A 207 2.38 -17.34 13.77
CA ASP A 207 2.68 -18.32 12.73
C ASP A 207 1.39 -18.82 12.03
N THR A 208 1.55 -19.64 11.01
CA THR A 208 0.43 -20.26 10.25
C THR A 208 -0.46 -21.15 11.11
N SER A 209 0.02 -21.66 12.24
CA SER A 209 -0.76 -22.45 13.19
C SER A 209 -1.53 -21.60 14.22
N GLY A 210 -1.32 -20.27 14.21
CA GLY A 210 -1.93 -19.34 15.16
C GLY A 210 -1.21 -19.23 16.51
N ASN A 211 0.00 -19.76 16.62
CA ASN A 211 0.80 -19.57 17.83
C ASN A 211 1.30 -18.13 17.87
N ILE A 212 1.01 -17.45 18.99
CA ILE A 212 1.47 -16.08 19.21
C ILE A 212 2.70 -16.12 20.10
N THR A 213 3.75 -15.42 19.66
CA THR A 213 4.97 -15.17 20.44
C THR A 213 5.22 -13.67 20.53
N ILE A 214 5.87 -13.25 21.61
CA ILE A 214 6.27 -11.84 21.78
C ILE A 214 7.79 -11.82 21.62
N PRO A 215 8.32 -11.11 20.60
CA PRO A 215 9.76 -10.92 20.48
C PRO A 215 10.29 -10.11 21.67
N GLU A 216 11.10 -10.72 22.51
CA GLU A 216 11.66 -10.09 23.72
C GLU A 216 13.18 -10.07 23.74
N ALA A 217 13.81 -10.82 22.83
CA ALA A 217 15.27 -10.94 22.82
C ALA A 217 15.95 -9.62 22.43
N VAL A 218 16.59 -8.98 23.40
CA VAL A 218 17.41 -7.77 23.24
C VAL A 218 18.81 -7.99 23.81
N PRO A 219 19.81 -7.24 23.36
CA PRO A 219 21.15 -7.30 23.93
C PRO A 219 21.16 -6.90 25.41
N ALA A 220 22.17 -7.36 26.16
CA ALA A 220 22.33 -7.00 27.56
C ALA A 220 22.47 -5.47 27.73
N GLY A 221 21.74 -4.90 28.67
CA GLY A 221 21.71 -3.45 28.93
C GLY A 221 20.58 -2.69 28.22
N PHE A 222 19.76 -3.38 27.44
CA PHE A 222 18.55 -2.82 26.83
C PHE A 222 17.35 -3.11 27.73
N GLU A 223 16.47 -2.13 27.85
CA GLU A 223 15.23 -2.23 28.64
C GLU A 223 13.97 -2.06 27.77
N GLY A 224 14.14 -1.59 26.53
CA GLY A 224 13.06 -1.39 25.58
C GLY A 224 12.65 -2.67 24.88
N LYS A 225 11.39 -2.75 24.44
CA LYS A 225 10.92 -3.86 23.61
C LYS A 225 11.43 -3.71 22.18
N PRO A 226 11.92 -4.79 21.57
CA PRO A 226 12.42 -4.75 20.21
C PRO A 226 11.28 -4.63 19.19
N LYS A 227 11.64 -4.10 18.03
CA LYS A 227 10.81 -4.17 16.81
C LYS A 227 11.62 -4.79 15.68
N VAL A 228 11.11 -5.89 15.13
CA VAL A 228 11.64 -6.52 13.92
C VAL A 228 10.98 -5.86 12.72
N GLU A 229 11.78 -5.35 11.81
CA GLU A 229 11.31 -4.59 10.63
C GLU A 229 11.43 -5.40 9.33
N ALA A 230 12.44 -6.28 9.23
CA ALA A 230 12.67 -7.10 8.05
C ALA A 230 13.44 -8.38 8.36
N THR A 231 13.38 -9.33 7.44
CA THR A 231 14.06 -10.62 7.53
C THR A 231 14.77 -10.97 6.23
N SER A 232 15.85 -11.76 6.31
CA SER A 232 16.44 -12.43 5.13
C SER A 232 15.55 -13.58 4.64
N ALA A 233 15.77 -14.04 3.41
CA ALA A 233 14.98 -15.11 2.80
C ALA A 233 15.12 -16.46 3.52
N ASP A 234 16.31 -16.76 4.00
CA ASP A 234 16.57 -17.98 4.78
C ASP A 234 16.01 -17.92 6.22
N GLY A 235 15.49 -16.74 6.63
CA GLY A 235 14.97 -16.50 7.98
C GLY A 235 16.03 -16.44 9.08
N LYS A 236 17.30 -16.54 8.71
CA LYS A 236 18.44 -16.55 9.64
C LYS A 236 18.69 -15.19 10.26
N TYR A 237 18.50 -14.13 9.47
CA TYR A 237 18.79 -12.75 9.86
C TYR A 237 17.52 -11.95 9.93
N TRP A 238 17.28 -11.32 11.08
CA TRP A 238 16.24 -10.31 11.25
C TRP A 238 16.91 -8.99 11.59
N VAL A 239 16.39 -7.88 11.11
CA VAL A 239 16.85 -6.56 11.48
C VAL A 239 15.71 -5.72 12.03
N GLY A 240 16.07 -4.76 12.86
CA GLY A 240 15.12 -3.86 13.49
C GLY A 240 15.82 -2.96 14.50
N TYR A 241 15.16 -2.67 15.59
CA TYR A 241 15.69 -1.78 16.61
C TYR A 241 15.10 -2.01 17.99
N ALA A 242 15.80 -1.52 18.99
CA ALA A 242 15.28 -1.33 20.35
C ALA A 242 15.91 -0.09 21.00
N MET A 243 15.27 0.39 22.07
CA MET A 243 15.78 1.49 22.86
C MET A 243 16.66 0.96 23.99
N ASP A 244 17.77 1.62 24.29
CA ASP A 244 18.71 1.21 25.35
C ASP A 244 18.18 1.47 26.76
N LYS A 245 17.16 2.33 26.91
CA LYS A 245 16.50 2.64 28.20
C LYS A 245 14.99 2.69 28.05
N ASN A 246 14.31 2.35 29.15
CA ASN A 246 12.85 2.46 29.24
C ASN A 246 12.43 3.91 29.40
N GLY A 247 11.83 4.51 28.39
CA GLY A 247 11.04 5.76 28.50
C GLY A 247 11.74 7.04 28.14
N HIS A 248 10.95 7.86 27.76
CA HIS A 248 10.80 9.25 27.42
C HIS A 248 11.96 10.17 27.72
N LEU A 249 12.97 10.39 27.61
CA LEU A 249 13.98 11.43 27.81
C LEU A 249 15.37 10.85 28.19
N GLY A 250 16.01 10.21 27.21
CA GLY A 250 17.42 9.92 27.30
C GLY A 250 17.87 8.52 26.90
N GLY A 251 16.98 7.68 26.34
CA GLY A 251 17.38 6.45 25.65
C GLY A 251 17.56 6.69 24.16
N LEU A 252 18.50 5.99 23.55
CA LEU A 252 18.72 5.98 22.11
C LEU A 252 18.13 4.72 21.49
N TYR A 253 17.58 4.86 20.30
CA TYR A 253 17.33 3.70 19.43
C TYR A 253 18.64 3.19 18.88
N HIS A 254 18.81 1.87 18.99
CA HIS A 254 19.94 1.16 18.43
C HIS A 254 19.47 0.19 17.37
N PRO A 255 20.14 0.14 16.21
CA PRO A 255 19.84 -0.84 15.18
C PRO A 255 20.28 -2.22 15.66
N LEU A 256 19.39 -3.20 15.53
CA LEU A 256 19.60 -4.57 15.97
C LEU A 256 19.64 -5.52 14.78
N LEU A 257 20.49 -6.54 14.92
CA LEU A 257 20.51 -7.75 14.12
C LEU A 257 20.23 -8.94 15.02
N TRP A 258 19.33 -9.80 14.64
CA TRP A 258 19.18 -11.14 15.22
C TRP A 258 19.73 -12.17 14.25
N THR A 259 20.68 -12.96 14.69
CA THR A 259 21.20 -14.12 13.96
C THR A 259 20.67 -15.39 14.64
N ASP A 260 19.83 -16.15 13.96
CA ASP A 260 19.16 -17.33 14.55
C ASP A 260 18.48 -17.00 15.91
N GLY A 261 17.85 -15.82 15.99
CA GLY A 261 17.18 -15.32 17.19
C GLY A 261 18.08 -14.71 18.27
N VAL A 262 19.41 -14.69 18.08
CA VAL A 262 20.35 -14.08 19.02
C VAL A 262 20.60 -12.62 18.63
N PRO A 263 20.25 -11.64 19.48
CA PRO A 263 20.36 -10.23 19.15
C PRO A 263 21.78 -9.67 19.37
N GLU A 264 22.20 -8.80 18.45
CA GLU A 264 23.39 -7.96 18.59
C GLU A 264 23.11 -6.54 18.06
N VAL A 265 23.87 -5.56 18.54
CA VAL A 265 23.78 -4.18 18.07
C VAL A 265 24.60 -4.05 16.79
N LEU A 266 23.98 -3.56 15.71
CA LEU A 266 24.71 -3.13 14.52
C LEU A 266 25.56 -1.90 14.85
N PRO A 267 26.75 -1.73 14.23
CA PRO A 267 27.57 -0.53 14.44
C PRO A 267 26.79 0.75 14.16
N MET A 268 26.96 1.75 15.02
CA MET A 268 26.30 3.05 14.88
C MET A 268 27.26 4.09 14.28
N PRO A 269 26.76 5.11 13.54
CA PRO A 269 27.57 6.24 13.15
C PRO A 269 27.95 7.08 14.36
N GLU A 270 29.08 7.76 14.32
CA GLU A 270 29.51 8.64 15.39
C GLU A 270 28.60 9.88 15.55
N LYS A 271 28.03 10.34 14.44
CA LYS A 271 27.14 11.51 14.36
C LYS A 271 25.96 11.27 13.46
N GLY A 272 24.92 12.10 13.61
CA GLY A 272 23.75 12.11 12.78
C GLY A 272 23.99 12.65 11.36
N PHE A 273 22.91 12.68 10.57
CA PHE A 273 22.97 13.06 9.14
C PHE A 273 23.47 14.49 8.89
N ARG A 274 23.30 15.41 9.84
CA ARG A 274 23.79 16.79 9.80
C ARG A 274 25.04 17.02 10.67
N GLU A 275 25.80 15.98 10.97
CA GLU A 275 26.96 16.02 11.89
C GLU A 275 26.60 16.42 13.34
N GLN A 276 25.33 16.37 13.70
CA GLN A 276 24.87 16.60 15.07
C GLN A 276 25.09 15.36 15.94
N GLU A 277 25.07 15.56 17.25
CA GLU A 277 25.03 14.46 18.20
C GLU A 277 23.78 13.61 18.03
N LEU A 278 23.89 12.31 18.25
CA LEU A 278 22.75 11.40 18.24
C LEU A 278 21.96 11.58 19.52
N THR A 279 20.71 11.99 19.39
CA THR A 279 19.78 12.20 20.51
C THR A 279 18.57 11.28 20.46
N THR A 280 18.18 10.82 19.29
CA THR A 280 17.12 9.85 19.10
C THR A 280 17.67 8.49 18.68
N GLY A 281 18.71 8.45 17.85
CA GLY A 281 19.46 7.26 17.50
C GLY A 281 19.22 6.74 16.10
N VAL A 282 19.46 5.46 15.91
CA VAL A 282 19.43 4.79 14.61
C VAL A 282 18.51 3.56 14.65
N MET A 283 17.75 3.37 13.58
CA MET A 283 16.84 2.25 13.42
C MET A 283 17.22 1.48 12.13
N ALA A 284 17.46 0.18 12.23
CA ALA A 284 17.53 -0.65 11.04
C ALA A 284 16.12 -0.88 10.50
N ARG A 285 15.93 -0.73 9.18
CA ARG A 285 14.63 -0.73 8.51
C ARG A 285 14.43 -1.85 7.52
N GLY A 286 15.51 -2.42 7.03
CA GLY A 286 15.42 -3.50 6.08
C GLY A 286 16.74 -4.24 5.91
N ILE A 287 16.63 -5.44 5.32
CA ILE A 287 17.76 -6.29 4.96
C ILE A 287 17.46 -6.92 3.60
N SER A 288 18.50 -7.09 2.77
CA SER A 288 18.37 -7.79 1.49
C SER A 288 18.00 -9.26 1.71
N ALA A 289 17.35 -9.86 0.72
CA ALA A 289 16.89 -11.25 0.80
C ALA A 289 18.06 -12.23 1.06
N ASN A 290 19.24 -11.96 0.52
CA ASN A 290 20.45 -12.73 0.77
C ASN A 290 21.16 -12.41 2.12
N GLY A 291 20.67 -11.42 2.88
CA GLY A 291 21.24 -11.04 4.16
C GLY A 291 22.55 -10.25 4.10
N GLU A 292 22.99 -9.79 2.92
CA GLU A 292 24.30 -9.16 2.72
C GLU A 292 24.32 -7.66 2.97
N VAL A 293 23.17 -6.98 2.81
CA VAL A 293 23.05 -5.53 3.00
C VAL A 293 21.86 -5.23 3.88
N ALA A 294 22.09 -4.59 5.01
CA ALA A 294 21.06 -3.98 5.83
C ALA A 294 21.06 -2.47 5.61
N TYR A 295 19.90 -1.81 5.72
CA TYR A 295 19.78 -0.36 5.70
C TYR A 295 18.94 0.15 6.86
N GLY A 296 19.10 1.43 7.16
CA GLY A 296 18.35 2.05 8.24
C GLY A 296 18.35 3.57 8.13
N THR A 297 17.85 4.20 9.18
CA THR A 297 17.75 5.66 9.28
C THR A 297 18.36 6.16 10.58
N SER A 298 19.08 7.25 10.47
CA SER A 298 19.37 8.11 11.61
C SER A 298 18.18 9.06 11.79
N TRP A 299 17.58 9.03 12.97
CA TRP A 299 16.41 9.86 13.24
C TRP A 299 16.73 10.94 14.25
N GLU A 300 17.07 12.13 13.75
CA GLU A 300 17.37 13.30 14.58
C GLU A 300 16.57 14.51 14.12
N ASN A 301 15.73 15.08 14.97
CA ASN A 301 14.97 16.32 14.69
C ASN A 301 14.18 16.28 13.37
N TYR A 302 13.49 15.14 13.09
CA TYR A 302 12.78 14.89 11.85
C TYR A 302 13.66 14.71 10.59
N ASP A 303 14.96 14.63 10.75
CA ASP A 303 15.83 14.13 9.70
C ASP A 303 15.83 12.60 9.67
N PHE A 304 15.71 12.07 8.47
CA PHE A 304 15.68 10.63 8.22
C PHE A 304 16.85 10.24 7.29
N GLY A 305 18.04 10.69 7.58
CA GLY A 305 19.23 10.35 6.81
C GLY A 305 19.36 8.83 6.68
N MET A 306 19.54 8.33 5.47
CA MET A 306 19.69 6.90 5.22
C MET A 306 21.12 6.46 5.35
N LEU A 307 21.32 5.31 6.00
CA LEU A 307 22.58 4.63 6.12
C LEU A 307 22.42 3.12 5.84
N TYR A 308 23.53 2.44 5.55
CA TYR A 308 23.52 1.02 5.29
C TYR A 308 24.77 0.35 5.85
N TRP A 309 24.65 -0.95 6.08
CA TRP A 309 25.71 -1.84 6.53
C TRP A 309 25.93 -2.93 5.49
N LYS A 310 27.17 -3.25 5.21
CA LYS A 310 27.55 -4.44 4.44
C LYS A 310 28.02 -5.54 5.37
N ARG A 311 27.64 -6.77 5.04
CA ARG A 311 28.12 -7.94 5.77
C ARG A 311 29.62 -8.10 5.58
N ASN A 312 30.30 -8.43 6.68
CA ASN A 312 31.72 -8.75 6.71
C ASN A 312 31.93 -9.97 7.60
N GLY A 313 32.08 -11.12 6.98
CA GLY A 313 32.17 -12.38 7.70
C GLY A 313 30.87 -12.69 8.47
N ASN A 314 30.97 -12.81 9.79
CA ASN A 314 29.80 -13.09 10.65
C ASN A 314 29.08 -11.82 11.15
N GLY A 315 29.65 -10.63 10.93
CA GLY A 315 29.11 -9.35 11.38
C GLY A 315 28.83 -8.39 10.21
N PHE A 316 28.75 -7.11 10.54
CA PHE A 316 28.59 -6.01 9.60
C PHE A 316 29.66 -4.96 9.80
N ASP A 317 30.10 -4.33 8.71
CA ASP A 317 31.01 -3.18 8.74
C ASP A 317 30.36 -1.96 9.41
N ALA A 318 31.18 -0.95 9.71
CA ALA A 318 30.67 0.36 10.13
C ALA A 318 29.70 0.93 9.08
N PRO A 319 28.62 1.62 9.52
CA PRO A 319 27.63 2.13 8.59
C PRO A 319 28.18 3.20 7.67
N GLN A 320 27.64 3.26 6.47
CA GLN A 320 27.93 4.29 5.49
C GLN A 320 26.64 5.03 5.14
N TRP A 321 26.71 6.33 4.88
CA TRP A 321 25.58 7.08 4.37
C TRP A 321 25.22 6.61 2.95
N VAL A 322 23.95 6.35 2.72
CA VAL A 322 23.41 6.09 1.39
C VAL A 322 23.56 7.38 0.57
N GLY A 323 24.07 7.27 -0.66
CA GLY A 323 24.29 8.44 -1.50
C GLY A 323 25.45 9.33 -1.03
N LYS A 324 26.49 8.76 -0.45
CA LYS A 324 27.67 9.52 -0.02
C LYS A 324 28.31 10.35 -1.14
N ASP A 325 28.15 9.95 -2.40
CA ASP A 325 28.65 10.63 -3.59
C ASP A 325 27.86 11.90 -3.96
N VAL A 326 26.66 12.06 -3.43
CA VAL A 326 25.79 13.24 -3.64
C VAL A 326 25.48 13.97 -2.33
N ARG A 327 26.06 13.53 -1.22
CA ARG A 327 25.87 14.16 0.09
C ARG A 327 26.77 15.36 0.22
N GLU A 328 26.17 16.53 0.36
CA GLU A 328 26.87 17.80 0.57
C GLU A 328 26.28 18.55 1.76
N MET A 329 27.09 19.34 2.43
CA MET A 329 26.67 20.15 3.58
C MET A 329 27.15 21.58 3.48
N VAL A 330 26.36 22.49 4.03
CA VAL A 330 26.75 23.87 4.30
C VAL A 330 26.29 24.26 5.70
N SER A 331 27.19 24.82 6.48
CA SER A 331 26.89 25.32 7.83
C SER A 331 27.19 26.81 7.92
N GLY A 332 26.43 27.51 8.75
CA GLY A 332 26.61 28.93 8.99
C GLY A 332 25.94 29.38 10.28
N VAL A 333 26.02 30.66 10.52
CA VAL A 333 25.39 31.32 11.66
C VAL A 333 24.44 32.38 11.15
N TRP A 334 23.18 32.30 11.57
CA TRP A 334 22.20 33.33 11.33
C TRP A 334 21.99 34.15 12.60
N THR A 335 22.18 35.48 12.49
CA THR A 335 21.99 36.41 13.59
C THR A 335 20.62 37.09 13.49
N ARG A 336 19.79 36.92 14.52
CA ARG A 336 18.51 37.64 14.62
C ARG A 336 18.71 39.14 14.81
N PRO A 337 17.66 39.95 14.53
CA PRO A 337 17.68 41.39 14.82
C PRO A 337 17.92 41.74 16.29
N ASP A 338 17.63 40.81 17.20
CA ASP A 338 17.87 40.96 18.65
C ASP A 338 19.30 40.56 19.06
N GLY A 339 20.18 40.22 18.10
CA GLY A 339 21.55 39.84 18.34
C GLY A 339 21.80 38.39 18.72
N ARG A 340 20.75 37.54 18.77
CA ARG A 340 20.91 36.11 19.03
C ARG A 340 21.41 35.40 17.79
N GLU A 341 22.37 34.53 17.97
CA GLU A 341 22.95 33.70 16.92
C GLU A 341 22.36 32.29 16.95
N TYR A 342 22.10 31.75 15.75
CA TYR A 342 21.61 30.40 15.53
C TYR A 342 22.50 29.73 14.48
N GLU A 343 23.14 28.65 14.88
CA GLU A 343 23.85 27.80 13.94
C GLU A 343 22.84 27.02 13.10
N TYR A 344 23.13 26.88 11.83
CA TYR A 344 22.36 26.04 10.91
C TYR A 344 23.28 25.15 10.10
N THR A 345 22.75 23.98 9.72
CA THR A 345 23.37 23.07 8.78
C THR A 345 22.33 22.57 7.79
N TYR A 346 22.51 22.88 6.53
CA TYR A 346 21.71 22.33 5.43
C TYR A 346 22.45 21.14 4.83
N VAL A 347 21.71 20.10 4.44
CA VAL A 347 22.27 18.88 3.85
C VAL A 347 21.49 18.51 2.60
N ASN A 348 22.19 18.45 1.46
CA ASN A 348 21.73 17.74 0.29
C ASN A 348 22.12 16.27 0.44
N GLY A 349 21.18 15.34 0.29
CA GLY A 349 21.51 13.92 0.45
C GLY A 349 20.29 13.00 0.46
N ILE A 350 20.55 11.71 0.64
CA ILE A 350 19.49 10.68 0.60
C ILE A 350 18.85 10.53 1.97
N ILE A 351 17.54 10.63 1.98
CA ILE A 351 16.69 10.41 3.16
C ILE A 351 15.73 9.24 2.92
N CYS A 352 15.27 8.65 4.01
CA CYS A 352 14.19 7.67 4.00
C CYS A 352 12.84 8.40 4.04
N GLN A 353 12.04 8.20 3.01
CA GLN A 353 10.67 8.67 3.05
C GLN A 353 9.82 7.67 3.82
N ALA A 354 9.45 8.06 5.05
CA ALA A 354 8.40 7.43 5.83
C ALA A 354 8.28 5.90 5.63
N TRP A 355 9.23 5.13 6.15
CA TRP A 355 9.13 3.68 6.36
C TRP A 355 8.97 2.77 5.11
N ASN A 356 8.95 3.30 3.90
CA ASN A 356 8.50 2.59 2.71
C ASN A 356 9.53 2.44 1.60
N THR A 357 10.78 2.73 1.88
CA THR A 357 11.87 2.48 0.93
C THR A 357 12.41 1.06 1.13
N GLN A 358 12.93 0.45 0.08
CA GLN A 358 13.36 -0.94 0.11
C GLN A 358 14.77 -1.09 -0.47
N VAL A 359 15.48 -2.10 0.01
CA VAL A 359 16.68 -2.62 -0.64
C VAL A 359 16.31 -3.68 -1.65
N SER A 360 17.02 -3.77 -2.78
CA SER A 360 16.82 -4.84 -3.75
C SER A 360 17.15 -6.22 -3.15
N PRO A 361 16.60 -7.32 -3.69
CA PRO A 361 16.78 -8.66 -3.12
C PRO A 361 18.24 -9.07 -2.89
N SER A 362 19.15 -8.70 -3.78
CA SER A 362 20.59 -8.97 -3.59
C SER A 362 21.33 -7.94 -2.73
N GLY A 363 20.72 -6.80 -2.41
CA GLY A 363 21.37 -5.69 -1.74
C GLY A 363 22.17 -4.75 -2.67
N LYS A 364 22.12 -4.98 -3.98
CA LYS A 364 22.84 -4.16 -4.97
C LYS A 364 22.34 -2.72 -5.00
N TRP A 365 21.03 -2.50 -4.82
CA TRP A 365 20.41 -1.20 -4.89
C TRP A 365 19.64 -0.87 -3.60
N ILE A 366 19.69 0.39 -3.21
CA ILE A 366 18.86 0.97 -2.14
C ILE A 366 18.05 2.10 -2.74
N ALA A 367 16.71 2.02 -2.62
CA ALA A 367 15.80 3.08 -2.99
C ALA A 367 15.71 4.12 -1.88
N GLY A 368 15.57 5.38 -2.21
CA GLY A 368 15.44 6.49 -1.27
C GLY A 368 14.91 7.75 -1.94
N ARG A 369 15.04 8.86 -1.24
CA ARG A 369 14.66 10.19 -1.73
C ARG A 369 15.85 11.13 -1.56
N TYR A 370 16.29 11.74 -2.65
CA TYR A 370 17.26 12.83 -2.59
C TYR A 370 16.54 14.11 -2.19
N ARG A 371 16.98 14.70 -1.09
CA ARG A 371 16.53 16.02 -0.62
C ARG A 371 17.60 17.05 -0.92
N LYS A 372 17.18 18.18 -1.51
CA LYS A 372 18.02 19.33 -1.80
C LYS A 372 17.51 20.54 -1.03
N GLU A 373 18.31 21.08 -0.12
CA GLU A 373 17.96 22.19 0.76
C GLU A 373 18.73 23.47 0.42
N PHE A 374 19.82 23.34 -0.32
CA PHE A 374 20.62 24.48 -0.76
C PHE A 374 21.14 24.25 -2.19
N ASP A 375 21.42 25.35 -2.86
CA ASP A 375 22.08 25.34 -4.17
C ASP A 375 23.55 24.99 -4.02
N PRO A 376 24.07 23.91 -4.67
CA PRO A 376 25.45 23.48 -4.52
C PRO A 376 26.50 24.51 -4.98
N GLU A 377 26.16 25.41 -5.91
CA GLU A 377 27.09 26.42 -6.46
C GLU A 377 27.13 27.67 -5.58
N THR A 378 25.95 28.21 -5.26
CA THR A 378 25.84 29.46 -4.48
C THR A 378 25.92 29.23 -2.97
N LYS A 379 25.73 27.98 -2.51
CA LYS A 379 25.62 27.58 -1.08
C LYS A 379 24.51 28.30 -0.33
N GLN A 380 23.51 28.83 -1.05
CA GLN A 380 22.34 29.49 -0.46
C GLN A 380 21.18 28.49 -0.29
N GLU A 381 20.43 28.68 0.78
CA GLU A 381 19.18 27.96 1.02
C GLU A 381 18.22 28.15 -0.16
N ILE A 382 17.52 27.08 -0.53
CA ILE A 382 16.46 27.08 -1.52
C ILE A 382 15.18 26.50 -0.91
N GLU A 383 14.06 26.63 -1.59
CA GLU A 383 12.89 25.84 -1.28
C GLU A 383 13.25 24.36 -1.42
N THR A 384 12.90 23.55 -0.41
CA THR A 384 13.28 22.12 -0.39
C THR A 384 12.71 21.38 -1.59
N GLU A 385 13.58 20.78 -2.35
CA GLU A 385 13.25 19.89 -3.47
C GLU A 385 13.51 18.44 -3.09
N GLU A 386 12.67 17.53 -3.57
CA GLU A 386 12.81 16.10 -3.28
C GLU A 386 12.56 15.26 -4.52
N TYR A 387 13.47 14.34 -4.82
CA TYR A 387 13.47 13.51 -6.02
C TYR A 387 13.69 12.04 -5.67
N ALA A 388 13.13 11.13 -6.47
CA ALA A 388 13.44 9.71 -6.35
C ALA A 388 14.93 9.47 -6.56
N ALA A 389 15.54 8.65 -5.71
CA ALA A 389 16.96 8.36 -5.79
C ALA A 389 17.24 6.88 -5.52
N PHE A 390 18.26 6.37 -6.19
CA PHE A 390 18.66 4.97 -6.14
C PHE A 390 20.17 4.87 -6.02
N TYR A 391 20.62 4.26 -4.94
CA TYR A 391 22.05 4.11 -4.65
C TYR A 391 22.50 2.69 -4.95
N ASN A 392 23.52 2.56 -5.77
CA ASN A 392 24.15 1.28 -6.07
C ASN A 392 25.25 1.01 -5.05
N THR A 393 25.09 -0.02 -4.23
CA THR A 393 26.02 -0.36 -3.15
C THR A 393 27.35 -0.95 -3.65
N GLU A 394 27.40 -1.48 -4.87
CA GLU A 394 28.61 -2.06 -5.46
C GLU A 394 29.51 -0.98 -6.09
N THR A 395 28.91 -0.06 -6.85
CA THR A 395 29.62 1.02 -7.52
C THR A 395 29.73 2.28 -6.66
N GLU A 396 28.96 2.36 -5.58
CA GLU A 396 28.85 3.51 -4.67
C GLU A 396 28.43 4.79 -5.40
N LYS A 397 27.51 4.64 -6.36
CA LYS A 397 26.94 5.72 -7.17
C LYS A 397 25.46 5.86 -6.98
N THR A 398 25.02 7.12 -6.97
CA THR A 398 23.60 7.51 -6.90
C THR A 398 23.07 7.90 -8.27
N ILE A 399 21.87 7.45 -8.56
CA ILE A 399 21.05 7.92 -9.68
C ILE A 399 19.87 8.69 -9.09
N ILE A 400 19.76 9.98 -9.42
CA ILE A 400 18.64 10.85 -9.05
C ILE A 400 17.76 10.98 -10.27
N VAL A 401 16.45 10.73 -10.10
CA VAL A 401 15.46 10.83 -11.17
C VAL A 401 14.63 12.10 -10.95
N GLU A 402 14.98 13.16 -11.68
CA GLU A 402 14.37 14.49 -11.58
C GLU A 402 13.15 14.66 -12.49
N ASP A 403 12.93 13.74 -13.45
CA ASP A 403 11.92 13.84 -14.52
C ASP A 403 10.48 14.00 -13.99
N TYR A 404 10.21 13.62 -12.77
CA TYR A 404 8.86 13.60 -12.19
C TYR A 404 8.62 14.69 -11.13
N GLY A 405 9.57 15.58 -10.87
CA GLY A 405 9.47 16.55 -9.78
C GLY A 405 9.42 15.86 -8.40
N ALA A 406 8.56 16.34 -7.50
CA ALA A 406 8.44 15.78 -6.14
C ALA A 406 8.07 14.29 -6.18
N SER A 407 9.04 13.45 -5.88
CA SER A 407 8.93 11.99 -6.00
C SER A 407 9.79 11.26 -4.97
N GLY A 408 9.62 9.94 -4.88
CA GLY A 408 10.42 9.10 -4.00
C GLY A 408 10.59 7.69 -4.55
N GLY A 409 11.79 7.14 -4.43
CA GLY A 409 12.07 5.75 -4.74
C GLY A 409 11.40 4.82 -3.73
N LYS A 410 10.70 3.80 -4.20
CA LYS A 410 10.00 2.82 -3.35
C LYS A 410 10.69 1.48 -3.33
N PHE A 411 10.99 0.97 -4.49
CA PHE A 411 11.60 -0.33 -4.68
C PHE A 411 12.46 -0.31 -5.94
N VAL A 412 13.39 -1.21 -6.03
CA VAL A 412 14.22 -1.41 -7.22
C VAL A 412 14.60 -2.88 -7.31
N THR A 413 14.54 -3.43 -8.50
CA THR A 413 14.99 -4.81 -8.77
C THR A 413 16.50 -4.88 -8.90
N ASP A 414 17.10 -6.07 -8.81
CA ASP A 414 18.55 -6.25 -8.93
C ASP A 414 19.10 -5.86 -10.31
N ASP A 415 18.26 -5.95 -11.34
CA ASP A 415 18.57 -5.52 -12.70
C ASP A 415 18.34 -4.03 -12.96
N GLY A 416 17.94 -3.27 -11.95
CA GLY A 416 17.86 -1.81 -11.99
C GLY A 416 16.54 -1.25 -12.52
N ILE A 417 15.45 -2.03 -12.47
CA ILE A 417 14.10 -1.50 -12.72
C ILE A 417 13.58 -0.85 -11.43
N ALA A 418 13.43 0.46 -11.48
CA ALA A 418 13.08 1.30 -10.35
C ALA A 418 11.57 1.62 -10.32
N PHE A 419 10.98 1.57 -9.13
CA PHE A 419 9.59 1.93 -8.87
C PHE A 419 9.54 3.20 -8.03
N ILE A 420 8.87 4.21 -8.58
CA ILE A 420 8.86 5.58 -8.07
C ILE A 420 7.43 5.96 -7.71
N THR A 421 7.22 6.66 -6.61
CA THR A 421 5.93 7.26 -6.26
C THR A 421 5.97 8.76 -6.47
N LEU A 422 4.88 9.29 -7.02
CA LEU A 422 4.65 10.72 -7.20
C LEU A 422 3.76 11.24 -6.07
N GLY A 423 3.97 12.50 -5.68
CA GLY A 423 3.19 13.19 -4.65
C GLY A 423 3.70 12.95 -3.23
N THR A 424 3.26 13.83 -2.33
CA THR A 424 3.72 13.85 -0.92
C THR A 424 2.75 13.16 0.02
N PHE A 425 1.44 13.26 -0.20
CA PHE A 425 0.40 12.64 0.62
C PHE A 425 -0.85 12.37 -0.23
N GLY A 426 -1.49 11.22 -0.04
CA GLY A 426 -2.76 10.89 -0.68
C GLY A 426 -2.65 9.82 -1.77
N VAL A 427 -3.24 10.08 -2.92
CA VAL A 427 -3.20 9.14 -4.05
C VAL A 427 -1.80 9.13 -4.65
N SER A 428 -1.04 8.08 -4.40
CA SER A 428 0.27 7.89 -5.01
C SER A 428 0.14 7.18 -6.35
N VAL A 429 0.61 7.81 -7.40
CA VAL A 429 0.74 7.18 -8.72
C VAL A 429 2.16 6.61 -8.82
N GLY A 430 2.26 5.37 -9.28
CA GLY A 430 3.55 4.71 -9.47
C GLY A 430 4.07 4.89 -10.88
N LYS A 431 5.35 5.19 -11.00
CA LYS A 431 6.13 5.22 -12.26
C LYS A 431 7.19 4.14 -12.23
N VAL A 432 7.59 3.70 -13.40
CA VAL A 432 8.65 2.70 -13.57
C VAL A 432 9.75 3.29 -14.45
N TYR A 433 10.99 3.10 -14.02
CA TYR A 433 12.17 3.70 -14.66
C TYR A 433 13.30 2.68 -14.76
N ASP A 434 13.96 2.60 -15.90
CA ASP A 434 15.16 1.78 -16.08
C ASP A 434 16.40 2.61 -15.73
N LEU A 435 17.04 2.30 -14.62
CA LEU A 435 18.23 3.01 -14.14
C LEU A 435 19.46 2.79 -15.03
N ASN A 436 19.54 1.69 -15.77
CA ASN A 436 20.70 1.39 -16.62
C ASN A 436 20.68 2.22 -17.91
N THR A 437 19.49 2.47 -18.44
CA THR A 437 19.33 3.19 -19.73
C THR A 437 18.87 4.63 -19.55
N GLY A 438 18.41 4.99 -18.34
CA GLY A 438 17.81 6.30 -18.08
C GLY A 438 16.46 6.49 -18.78
N THR A 439 15.66 5.42 -18.88
CA THR A 439 14.42 5.42 -19.68
C THR A 439 13.19 5.34 -18.79
N ASP A 440 12.21 6.24 -18.99
CA ASP A 440 10.86 6.13 -18.45
C ASP A 440 10.14 4.94 -19.12
N LEU A 441 9.71 3.98 -18.32
CA LEU A 441 8.97 2.79 -18.74
C LEU A 441 7.44 2.95 -18.59
N GLY A 442 6.97 4.13 -18.19
CA GLY A 442 5.56 4.48 -18.04
C GLY A 442 4.99 4.26 -16.65
N ASP A 443 3.67 4.16 -16.60
CA ASP A 443 2.96 3.93 -15.35
C ASP A 443 3.10 2.50 -14.84
N THR A 444 3.08 2.31 -13.52
CA THR A 444 3.18 0.98 -12.90
C THR A 444 2.13 0.01 -13.46
N ALA A 445 0.89 0.46 -13.71
CA ALA A 445 -0.17 -0.40 -14.23
C ALA A 445 0.14 -0.89 -15.65
N ASP A 446 0.65 -0.03 -16.51
CA ASP A 446 1.04 -0.38 -17.89
C ASP A 446 2.24 -1.34 -17.89
N TRP A 447 3.22 -1.09 -17.02
CA TRP A 447 4.38 -1.95 -16.89
C TRP A 447 3.98 -3.36 -16.40
N ILE A 448 3.14 -3.47 -15.35
CA ILE A 448 2.62 -4.75 -14.85
C ILE A 448 1.83 -5.49 -15.95
N ASN A 449 0.98 -4.78 -16.69
CA ASN A 449 0.23 -5.39 -17.79
C ASN A 449 1.18 -5.97 -18.84
N LYS A 450 2.21 -5.23 -19.22
CA LYS A 450 3.22 -5.68 -20.19
C LYS A 450 4.03 -6.88 -19.70
N GLN A 451 4.42 -6.91 -18.41
CA GLN A 451 5.27 -7.96 -17.85
C GLN A 451 4.48 -9.23 -17.46
N TYR A 452 3.28 -9.07 -16.93
CA TYR A 452 2.52 -10.18 -16.33
C TYR A 452 1.22 -10.49 -17.07
N GLY A 453 0.79 -9.65 -18.03
CA GLY A 453 -0.52 -9.76 -18.69
C GLY A 453 -1.70 -9.49 -17.77
N ILE A 454 -1.49 -8.76 -16.67
CA ILE A 454 -2.46 -8.55 -15.60
C ILE A 454 -2.79 -7.06 -15.51
N THR A 455 -4.07 -6.72 -15.45
CA THR A 455 -4.52 -5.35 -15.17
C THR A 455 -4.67 -5.15 -13.66
N ILE A 456 -3.96 -4.17 -13.12
CA ILE A 456 -4.00 -3.82 -11.71
C ILE A 456 -4.73 -2.49 -11.49
N PRO A 457 -5.24 -2.21 -10.25
CA PRO A 457 -5.70 -0.88 -9.89
C PRO A 457 -4.56 0.13 -9.96
N THR A 458 -4.89 1.41 -10.14
CA THR A 458 -3.91 2.49 -10.03
C THR A 458 -3.24 2.47 -8.65
N GLY A 459 -1.92 2.57 -8.62
CA GLY A 459 -1.16 2.51 -7.38
C GLY A 459 0.33 2.39 -7.64
N TYR A 460 1.04 1.82 -6.67
CA TYR A 460 2.49 1.63 -6.74
C TYR A 460 2.90 0.23 -6.27
N ILE A 461 4.08 -0.21 -6.69
CA ILE A 461 4.70 -1.45 -6.25
C ILE A 461 5.37 -1.21 -4.90
N LYS A 462 5.13 -2.13 -3.97
CA LYS A 462 5.77 -2.17 -2.67
C LYS A 462 6.97 -3.11 -2.66
N TYR A 463 6.85 -4.26 -3.34
CA TYR A 463 7.92 -5.25 -3.44
C TYR A 463 7.70 -6.20 -4.63
N ILE A 464 8.79 -6.68 -5.20
CA ILE A 464 8.82 -7.78 -6.16
C ILE A 464 9.83 -8.82 -5.64
N ALA A 465 9.40 -10.06 -5.52
CA ALA A 465 10.28 -11.16 -5.11
C ALA A 465 11.41 -11.37 -6.12
N GLN A 466 12.52 -11.92 -5.67
CA GLN A 466 13.74 -12.04 -6.47
C GLN A 466 13.55 -12.79 -7.80
N ASP A 467 12.68 -13.80 -7.82
CA ASP A 467 12.35 -14.56 -9.03
C ASP A 467 11.33 -13.86 -9.94
N GLY A 468 10.85 -12.68 -9.55
CA GLY A 468 9.87 -11.89 -10.29
C GLY A 468 8.46 -12.46 -10.32
N LYS A 469 8.17 -13.59 -9.63
CA LYS A 469 6.87 -14.27 -9.74
C LYS A 469 5.82 -13.73 -8.79
N ALA A 470 6.23 -13.22 -7.63
CA ALA A 470 5.33 -12.63 -6.64
C ALA A 470 5.55 -11.12 -6.54
N VAL A 471 4.46 -10.37 -6.50
CA VAL A 471 4.46 -8.90 -6.45
C VAL A 471 3.47 -8.46 -5.38
N LEU A 472 3.86 -7.48 -4.57
CA LEU A 472 2.97 -6.77 -3.65
C LEU A 472 2.85 -5.30 -4.08
N GLY A 473 1.63 -4.82 -4.24
CA GLY A 473 1.34 -3.43 -4.55
C GLY A 473 0.27 -2.84 -3.64
N VAL A 474 0.13 -1.52 -3.71
CA VAL A 474 -0.87 -0.76 -2.96
C VAL A 474 -1.73 0.00 -3.94
N SER A 475 -3.05 -0.12 -3.81
CA SER A 475 -3.99 0.70 -4.58
C SER A 475 -3.87 2.16 -4.19
N ALA A 476 -3.98 3.05 -5.17
CA ALA A 476 -4.16 4.47 -4.92
C ALA A 476 -5.54 4.66 -4.26
N THR A 477 -5.55 4.88 -2.95
CA THR A 477 -6.78 5.21 -2.23
C THR A 477 -6.91 6.72 -2.14
N GLN A 478 -8.10 7.25 -2.45
CA GLN A 478 -8.41 8.61 -2.03
C GLN A 478 -8.33 8.63 -0.50
N SER A 479 -7.64 9.63 0.05
CA SER A 479 -7.53 9.85 1.48
C SER A 479 -8.93 10.04 2.09
N THR A 480 -9.52 8.98 2.56
CA THR A 480 -10.80 9.02 3.28
C THR A 480 -10.62 9.14 4.79
N GLY A 481 -9.38 9.38 5.25
CA GLY A 481 -9.08 9.35 6.68
C GLY A 481 -9.31 7.96 7.31
N GLY A 482 -9.54 6.96 6.48
CA GLY A 482 -9.80 5.59 6.89
C GLY A 482 -8.52 4.88 7.34
N ARG A 483 -8.69 3.92 8.24
CA ARG A 483 -7.61 3.08 8.76
C ARG A 483 -7.31 1.87 7.86
N ASN A 484 -8.09 1.67 6.81
CA ASN A 484 -7.95 0.54 5.89
C ASN A 484 -7.25 0.98 4.61
N SER A 485 -6.43 0.11 4.06
CA SER A 485 -5.89 0.26 2.70
C SER A 485 -6.06 -1.05 1.95
N THR A 486 -6.34 -0.93 0.66
CA THR A 486 -6.42 -2.09 -0.22
C THR A 486 -5.05 -2.35 -0.80
N HIS A 487 -4.52 -3.52 -0.53
CA HIS A 487 -3.34 -4.05 -1.17
C HIS A 487 -3.77 -5.03 -2.25
N TRP A 488 -2.97 -5.13 -3.29
CA TRP A 488 -3.07 -6.19 -4.27
C TRP A 488 -1.76 -6.95 -4.35
N TYR A 489 -1.85 -8.21 -4.65
CA TYR A 489 -0.67 -9.02 -4.88
C TYR A 489 -0.87 -9.92 -6.09
N ILE A 490 0.23 -10.21 -6.77
CA ILE A 490 0.29 -11.18 -7.85
C ILE A 490 0.98 -12.42 -7.30
N ALA A 491 0.27 -13.53 -7.33
CA ALA A 491 0.81 -14.83 -6.94
C ALA A 491 1.46 -15.55 -8.13
N PRO A 492 2.40 -16.46 -7.91
CA PRO A 492 2.83 -17.42 -8.91
C PRO A 492 1.63 -18.22 -9.44
N PRO A 493 1.66 -18.71 -10.72
CA PRO A 493 0.65 -19.61 -11.20
C PRO A 493 0.63 -20.89 -10.35
N LEU A 494 -0.55 -21.26 -9.85
CA LEU A 494 -0.74 -22.56 -9.20
C LEU A 494 -1.00 -23.62 -10.27
N GLU A 495 -0.39 -24.79 -10.13
CA GLU A 495 -0.70 -25.94 -10.98
C GLU A 495 -2.06 -26.52 -10.58
N LYS A 496 -2.92 -26.81 -11.58
CA LYS A 496 -4.24 -27.42 -11.38
C LYS A 496 -4.11 -28.92 -11.09
#